data_2dba38ec8b9f7d70bf579e9ab9997fb2
#
_entry.id   2dba38ec8b9f7d70bf579e9ab9997fb2
#
_cell.length_a   1.000
_cell.length_b   1.000
_cell.length_c   1.000
_cell.angle_alpha   90.00
_cell.angle_beta   90.00
_cell.angle_gamma   90.00
#
_symmetry.space_group_name_H-M   'P 1'
#
loop_
_entity.id
_entity.type
_entity.pdbx_description
1 polymer ?
#
loop_
_entity_poly.entity_id
_entity_poly.type
_entity_poly.pdbx_seq_one_letter_code
_entity_poly.pdbx_strand_id
1 'polypeptide(L)'
;MSTEKLNRRDAITAVGAGLAYGALGAASAIGADHESSVVKRHLYVTNDATRAVDVFDVNDEHALVCSFPMGGGKVGGISADAATNRIFIAQQDENTVKAYDVLSGKELWGVNVDTKYGYIQPDRCSITNDGHALYVPIKQNGRYLILDTSSGERITEIERPGAPHNSFAGEQGRYMYCAGRSHHDLYLADQKTHKMVKRIGPFAWPVRPLAVDIEERFVYANTTYTQGFSVGNIETGECSEVLLNPPYERTKHWMTAHGGMPHGDHPFSHGIGVRPVTQEVWFLDDLWGYLNVFDTSKTPEKPRFIGRVELFDDIESAWNKDSGNRWVAFSIDGRYCYPSDGSVVDCIEGKKTSMKISPSEKLVEVESRGEQAVRNSGQMGGVYGPGV
;
A
#
# COMPACT_ATOMS: atom_id res chain seq x y z
N MET A 1 -3.67 -8.31 -42.81
CA MET A 1 -4.65 -7.85 -41.83
C MET A 1 -3.97 -6.74 -41.06
N SER A 2 -4.46 -5.52 -41.27
CA SER A 2 -3.86 -4.27 -40.80
C SER A 2 -4.18 -4.06 -39.33
N THR A 3 -3.16 -3.88 -38.50
CA THR A 3 -3.29 -3.50 -37.09
C THR A 3 -3.36 -1.97 -37.01
N GLU A 4 -4.55 -1.43 -36.84
CA GLU A 4 -4.74 -0.02 -36.51
C GLU A 4 -4.22 0.25 -35.09
N LYS A 5 -3.17 1.08 -35.01
CA LYS A 5 -2.70 1.69 -33.77
C LYS A 5 -3.66 2.84 -33.43
N LEU A 6 -4.49 2.65 -32.41
CA LEU A 6 -5.28 3.73 -31.82
C LEU A 6 -4.34 4.75 -31.14
N ASN A 7 -4.37 5.96 -31.65
CA ASN A 7 -3.56 7.09 -31.17
C ASN A 7 -4.26 7.73 -29.95
N ARG A 8 -3.66 7.64 -28.77
CA ARG A 8 -4.20 8.10 -27.47
C ARG A 8 -4.15 9.63 -27.25
N ARG A 9 -3.92 10.43 -28.30
CA ARG A 9 -3.77 11.90 -28.14
C ARG A 9 -5.06 12.72 -28.13
N ASP A 10 -6.21 12.14 -28.41
CA ASP A 10 -7.45 12.92 -28.66
C ASP A 10 -8.46 12.96 -27.51
N ALA A 11 -8.09 12.56 -26.30
CA ALA A 11 -9.02 12.50 -25.16
C ALA A 11 -8.83 13.55 -24.06
N ILE A 12 -7.93 14.53 -24.26
CA ILE A 12 -7.73 15.61 -23.27
C ILE A 12 -7.90 16.97 -23.96
N THR A 13 -9.12 17.31 -24.33
CA THR A 13 -9.48 18.71 -24.60
C THR A 13 -11.00 18.86 -24.49
N ALA A 14 -11.52 19.12 -23.31
CA ALA A 14 -12.75 19.84 -23.06
C ALA A 14 -13.08 19.83 -21.56
N VAL A 15 -12.67 20.85 -20.83
CA VAL A 15 -13.49 21.63 -19.88
C VAL A 15 -12.67 22.86 -19.51
N GLY A 16 -12.97 23.94 -20.15
CA GLY A 16 -12.48 25.28 -19.84
C GLY A 16 -13.45 26.31 -20.39
N ALA A 17 -14.41 26.73 -19.58
CA ALA A 17 -15.16 27.96 -19.76
C ALA A 17 -15.68 28.34 -18.36
N GLY A 18 -15.13 29.28 -17.67
CA GLY A 18 -15.30 30.70 -17.83
C GLY A 18 -16.41 31.20 -16.92
N LEU A 19 -16.07 31.88 -15.81
CA LEU A 19 -16.91 32.96 -15.28
C LEU A 19 -15.98 33.96 -14.58
N ALA A 20 -15.85 35.13 -15.25
CA ALA A 20 -15.27 36.32 -14.67
C ALA A 20 -16.37 37.11 -13.93
N TYR A 21 -16.10 37.54 -12.70
CA TYR A 21 -16.80 38.68 -12.09
C TYR A 21 -15.89 39.46 -11.14
N GLY A 22 -15.67 40.70 -11.51
CA GLY A 22 -15.74 41.87 -10.65
C GLY A 22 -14.58 42.12 -9.69
N ALA A 23 -13.67 43.00 -10.10
CA ALA A 23 -12.76 43.72 -9.22
C ALA A 23 -13.50 44.82 -8.46
N LEU A 24 -13.15 44.99 -7.15
CA LEU A 24 -13.01 46.29 -6.49
C LEU A 24 -12.39 46.15 -5.09
N GLY A 25 -11.17 46.63 -4.98
CA GLY A 25 -10.57 47.44 -3.95
C GLY A 25 -10.45 46.93 -2.51
N ALA A 26 -9.23 46.58 -2.12
CA ALA A 26 -8.53 47.13 -0.96
C ALA A 26 -7.07 46.64 -0.97
N ALA A 27 -6.15 47.55 -1.19
CA ALA A 27 -4.74 47.32 -0.95
C ALA A 27 -4.46 47.33 0.54
N SER A 28 -3.74 46.33 1.05
CA SER A 28 -2.80 46.36 2.16
C SER A 28 -2.72 45.01 2.85
N ALA A 29 -1.75 44.22 2.54
CA ALA A 29 -0.96 43.28 3.33
C ALA A 29 -0.27 42.27 2.40
N ILE A 30 0.69 42.76 1.64
CA ILE A 30 1.58 41.88 0.87
C ILE A 30 2.83 41.70 1.72
N GLY A 31 2.96 40.53 2.33
CA GLY A 31 4.22 40.20 2.98
C GLY A 31 4.18 39.10 4.02
N ALA A 32 3.49 37.99 3.80
CA ALA A 32 3.73 36.80 4.61
C ALA A 32 2.86 35.60 4.18
N ASP A 33 2.82 35.14 2.94
CA ASP A 33 2.10 33.89 2.63
C ASP A 33 2.49 33.20 1.31
N HIS A 34 3.68 33.49 0.74
CA HIS A 34 4.07 32.84 -0.49
C HIS A 34 4.77 31.47 -0.31
N GLU A 35 5.24 31.13 0.90
CA GLU A 35 5.83 29.81 1.17
C GLU A 35 4.79 28.72 1.48
N SER A 36 3.56 29.07 1.87
CA SER A 36 2.53 28.10 2.26
C SER A 36 1.81 27.43 1.09
N SER A 37 2.05 27.86 -0.15
CA SER A 37 1.33 27.33 -1.33
C SER A 37 2.02 26.15 -2.02
N VAL A 38 3.28 25.87 -1.75
CA VAL A 38 4.02 24.77 -2.38
C VAL A 38 3.69 23.47 -1.68
N VAL A 39 3.11 22.54 -2.43
CA VAL A 39 2.91 21.18 -1.97
C VAL A 39 4.22 20.42 -2.07
N LYS A 40 4.73 19.97 -0.93
CA LYS A 40 5.88 19.05 -0.85
C LYS A 40 5.36 17.63 -0.75
N ARG A 41 6.01 16.73 -1.46
CA ARG A 41 5.66 15.31 -1.50
C ARG A 41 6.89 14.49 -1.09
N HIS A 42 6.82 13.86 0.05
CA HIS A 42 7.89 13.03 0.56
C HIS A 42 7.48 11.57 0.64
N LEU A 43 8.33 10.70 0.11
CA LEU A 43 8.19 9.25 0.22
C LEU A 43 9.07 8.75 1.35
N TYR A 44 8.47 8.15 2.36
CA TYR A 44 9.12 7.57 3.53
C TYR A 44 9.28 6.07 3.30
N VAL A 45 10.50 5.61 3.23
CA VAL A 45 10.84 4.22 2.90
C VAL A 45 11.66 3.62 4.04
N THR A 46 11.18 2.54 4.64
CA THR A 46 11.99 1.86 5.65
C THR A 46 13.16 1.13 5.00
N ASN A 47 14.32 1.23 5.59
CA ASN A 47 15.54 0.59 5.12
C ASN A 47 16.11 -0.30 6.24
N ASP A 48 15.81 -1.59 6.18
CA ASP A 48 16.22 -2.55 7.21
C ASP A 48 17.75 -2.69 7.27
N ALA A 49 18.46 -2.46 6.16
CA ALA A 49 19.93 -2.56 6.10
C ALA A 49 20.62 -1.43 6.89
N THR A 50 20.09 -0.21 6.81
CA THR A 50 20.61 0.96 7.53
C THR A 50 19.90 1.22 8.85
N ARG A 51 18.78 0.53 9.12
CA ARG A 51 17.90 0.75 10.28
C ARG A 51 17.37 2.17 10.38
N ALA A 52 17.00 2.71 9.23
CA ALA A 52 16.54 4.07 9.09
C ALA A 52 15.26 4.14 8.23
N VAL A 53 14.57 5.25 8.31
CA VAL A 53 13.60 5.66 7.31
C VAL A 53 14.29 6.65 6.39
N ASP A 54 14.40 6.28 5.13
CA ASP A 54 14.92 7.15 4.08
C ASP A 54 13.77 8.00 3.53
N VAL A 55 13.99 9.29 3.37
CA VAL A 55 12.99 10.26 2.92
C VAL A 55 13.40 10.78 1.55
N PHE A 56 12.56 10.55 0.55
CA PHE A 56 12.79 10.97 -0.83
C PHE A 56 11.82 12.09 -1.23
N ASP A 57 12.29 13.09 -1.96
CA ASP A 57 11.44 14.14 -2.55
C ASP A 57 10.86 13.65 -3.88
N VAL A 58 9.56 13.38 -3.91
CA VAL A 58 8.84 12.94 -5.11
C VAL A 58 8.79 14.04 -6.18
N ASN A 59 8.85 15.30 -5.77
CA ASN A 59 8.85 16.45 -6.68
C ASN A 59 10.21 16.69 -7.34
N ASP A 60 11.29 16.18 -6.75
CA ASP A 60 12.67 16.30 -7.25
C ASP A 60 13.25 14.93 -7.63
N GLU A 61 12.65 14.30 -8.63
CA GLU A 61 13.08 13.03 -9.21
C GLU A 61 13.42 11.92 -8.18
N HIS A 62 12.75 11.93 -7.02
CA HIS A 62 13.01 11.04 -5.89
C HIS A 62 14.43 11.19 -5.31
N ALA A 63 14.94 12.42 -5.26
CA ALA A 63 16.18 12.70 -4.57
C ALA A 63 16.08 12.37 -3.07
N LEU A 64 17.11 11.72 -2.52
CA LEU A 64 17.19 11.47 -1.07
C LEU A 64 17.39 12.80 -0.33
N VAL A 65 16.43 13.16 0.52
CA VAL A 65 16.46 14.40 1.31
C VAL A 65 17.20 14.19 2.63
N CYS A 66 16.82 13.16 3.35
CA CYS A 66 17.39 12.82 4.65
C CYS A 66 17.08 11.36 5.03
N SER A 67 17.66 10.93 6.13
CA SER A 67 17.28 9.67 6.79
C SER A 67 17.22 9.91 8.29
N PHE A 68 16.29 9.25 8.98
CA PHE A 68 16.24 9.27 10.44
C PHE A 68 16.19 7.85 11.01
N PRO A 69 16.82 7.62 12.20
CA PRO A 69 16.89 6.29 12.78
C PRO A 69 15.52 5.82 13.26
N MET A 70 15.18 4.57 12.97
CA MET A 70 13.92 3.96 13.42
C MET A 70 14.12 2.95 14.57
N GLY A 71 15.36 2.66 14.95
CA GLY A 71 15.72 1.60 15.89
C GLY A 71 16.09 0.31 15.17
N GLY A 72 16.27 -0.77 15.92
CA GLY A 72 16.78 -2.04 15.40
C GLY A 72 15.71 -2.95 14.82
N GLY A 73 16.16 -3.95 14.08
CA GLY A 73 15.35 -5.09 13.69
C GLY A 73 14.53 -4.95 12.41
N LYS A 74 13.85 -6.03 12.08
CA LYS A 74 13.02 -6.13 10.88
C LYS A 74 11.74 -5.33 11.05
N VAL A 75 11.43 -4.46 10.08
CA VAL A 75 10.16 -3.73 10.04
C VAL A 75 9.05 -4.65 9.55
N GLY A 76 7.96 -4.73 10.30
CA GLY A 76 6.71 -5.38 9.91
C GLY A 76 5.83 -4.49 9.07
N GLY A 77 5.63 -3.24 9.50
CA GLY A 77 4.75 -2.29 8.82
C GLY A 77 5.10 -0.84 9.07
N ILE A 78 4.65 0.01 8.15
CA ILE A 78 4.67 1.47 8.26
C ILE A 78 3.27 2.00 7.95
N SER A 79 2.87 3.08 8.60
CA SER A 79 1.63 3.79 8.32
C SER A 79 1.83 5.28 8.57
N ALA A 80 1.11 6.13 7.88
CA ALA A 80 1.15 7.57 8.08
C ALA A 80 -0.25 8.13 8.32
N ASP A 81 -0.32 9.20 9.09
CA ASP A 81 -1.53 9.97 9.30
C ASP A 81 -1.22 11.47 9.14
N ALA A 82 -1.72 12.03 8.05
CA ALA A 82 -1.53 13.43 7.73
C ALA A 82 -2.23 14.36 8.74
N ALA A 83 -3.40 13.96 9.26
CA ALA A 83 -4.17 14.81 10.17
C ALA A 83 -3.42 15.11 11.47
N THR A 84 -2.58 14.17 11.93
CA THR A 84 -1.81 14.29 13.17
C THR A 84 -0.31 14.48 12.97
N ASN A 85 0.16 14.63 11.72
CA ASN A 85 1.59 14.72 11.36
C ASN A 85 2.43 13.54 11.89
N ARG A 86 1.93 12.29 11.80
CA ARG A 86 2.61 11.12 12.38
C ARG A 86 2.90 10.03 11.36
N ILE A 87 4.03 9.36 11.62
CA ILE A 87 4.36 8.07 11.00
C ILE A 87 4.46 7.02 12.11
N PHE A 88 3.92 5.84 11.87
CA PHE A 88 3.94 4.70 12.79
C PHE A 88 4.74 3.56 12.16
N ILE A 89 5.61 2.96 12.95
CA ILE A 89 6.46 1.84 12.53
C ILE A 89 6.29 0.67 13.49
N ALA A 90 5.91 -0.47 12.95
CA ALA A 90 5.83 -1.73 13.68
C ALA A 90 7.10 -2.54 13.42
N GLN A 91 7.87 -2.88 14.46
CA GLN A 91 9.13 -3.60 14.39
C GLN A 91 8.98 -5.01 14.93
N GLN A 92 9.18 -6.01 14.05
CA GLN A 92 8.93 -7.42 14.39
C GLN A 92 9.93 -7.99 15.38
N ASP A 93 11.22 -7.71 15.20
CA ASP A 93 12.29 -8.32 15.99
C ASP A 93 12.37 -7.71 17.40
N GLU A 94 12.02 -6.43 17.55
CA GLU A 94 12.00 -5.74 18.83
C GLU A 94 10.64 -5.80 19.53
N ASN A 95 9.61 -6.32 18.86
CA ASN A 95 8.22 -6.30 19.33
C ASN A 95 7.75 -4.90 19.74
N THR A 96 8.13 -3.88 18.96
CA THR A 96 7.80 -2.48 19.26
C THR A 96 6.89 -1.87 18.19
N VAL A 97 6.09 -0.92 18.64
CA VAL A 97 5.36 0.02 17.77
C VAL A 97 5.76 1.41 18.21
N LYS A 98 6.20 2.23 17.26
CA LYS A 98 6.69 3.59 17.52
C LYS A 98 5.97 4.59 16.63
N ALA A 99 5.75 5.79 17.17
CA ALA A 99 5.30 6.95 16.41
C ALA A 99 6.40 8.00 16.30
N TYR A 100 6.49 8.57 15.11
CA TYR A 100 7.42 9.65 14.81
C TYR A 100 6.64 10.84 14.24
N ASP A 101 7.12 12.04 14.54
CA ASP A 101 6.70 13.24 13.82
C ASP A 101 7.16 13.15 12.36
N VAL A 102 6.25 13.31 11.43
CA VAL A 102 6.51 13.08 10.00
C VAL A 102 7.50 14.08 9.41
N LEU A 103 7.52 15.31 9.90
CA LEU A 103 8.37 16.37 9.32
C LEU A 103 9.77 16.37 9.91
N SER A 104 9.90 16.11 11.21
CA SER A 104 11.19 16.16 11.91
C SER A 104 11.85 14.80 12.10
N GLY A 105 11.13 13.69 11.90
CA GLY A 105 11.61 12.33 12.20
C GLY A 105 11.82 12.07 13.69
N LYS A 106 11.33 12.95 14.58
CA LYS A 106 11.48 12.79 16.03
C LYS A 106 10.53 11.73 16.56
N GLU A 107 11.04 10.78 17.35
CA GLU A 107 10.20 9.82 18.07
C GLU A 107 9.28 10.54 19.07
N LEU A 108 7.98 10.29 18.98
CA LEU A 108 6.95 10.87 19.86
C LEU A 108 6.61 9.93 21.00
N TRP A 109 6.45 8.65 20.71
CA TRP A 109 6.24 7.59 21.66
C TRP A 109 6.66 6.23 21.10
N GLY A 110 6.92 5.27 22.00
CA GLY A 110 7.21 3.88 21.66
C GLY A 110 6.63 2.93 22.69
N VAL A 111 6.06 1.81 22.21
CA VAL A 111 5.47 0.76 23.04
C VAL A 111 6.10 -0.57 22.66
N ASN A 112 6.68 -1.28 23.62
CA ASN A 112 7.03 -2.67 23.46
C ASN A 112 5.79 -3.53 23.73
N VAL A 113 5.23 -4.13 22.69
CA VAL A 113 3.97 -4.88 22.79
C VAL A 113 4.13 -6.23 23.47
N ASP A 114 5.35 -6.79 23.54
CA ASP A 114 5.65 -8.01 24.28
C ASP A 114 5.64 -7.75 25.80
N THR A 115 6.47 -6.84 26.27
CA THR A 115 6.56 -6.54 27.71
C THR A 115 5.27 -5.96 28.29
N LYS A 116 4.51 -5.19 27.48
CA LYS A 116 3.28 -4.54 27.94
C LYS A 116 2.04 -5.43 27.84
N TYR A 117 1.96 -6.26 26.78
CA TYR A 117 0.74 -7.01 26.46
C TYR A 117 0.97 -8.52 26.23
N GLY A 118 2.22 -9.00 26.20
CA GLY A 118 2.57 -10.39 25.89
C GLY A 118 2.41 -10.72 24.42
N TYR A 119 2.57 -9.75 23.52
CA TYR A 119 2.38 -9.90 22.08
C TYR A 119 3.67 -9.78 21.31
N ILE A 120 3.88 -10.64 20.33
CA ILE A 120 5.10 -10.67 19.53
C ILE A 120 4.82 -10.58 18.04
N GLN A 121 5.80 -10.03 17.32
CA GLN A 121 5.79 -9.84 15.88
C GLN A 121 4.65 -8.96 15.37
N PRO A 122 4.59 -7.67 15.77
CA PRO A 122 3.69 -6.71 15.16
C PRO A 122 4.00 -6.57 13.66
N ASP A 123 2.96 -6.46 12.84
CA ASP A 123 3.09 -6.54 11.38
C ASP A 123 2.43 -5.32 10.70
N ARG A 124 2.01 -5.45 9.45
CA ARG A 124 1.52 -4.38 8.57
C ARG A 124 0.32 -3.66 9.15
N CYS A 125 0.61 -2.56 9.80
CA CYS A 125 -0.37 -1.72 10.49
C CYS A 125 -1.07 -0.73 9.55
N SER A 126 -2.28 -0.32 9.94
CA SER A 126 -3.04 0.74 9.28
C SER A 126 -3.80 1.57 10.30
N ILE A 127 -4.08 2.83 9.95
CA ILE A 127 -4.76 3.80 10.79
C ILE A 127 -6.20 3.96 10.32
N THR A 128 -7.14 4.16 11.23
CA THR A 128 -8.51 4.55 10.89
C THR A 128 -8.52 5.93 10.21
N ASN A 129 -9.50 6.16 9.33
CA ASN A 129 -9.56 7.39 8.53
C ASN A 129 -9.73 8.67 9.37
N ASP A 130 -10.22 8.53 10.61
CA ASP A 130 -10.29 9.63 11.57
C ASP A 130 -8.96 9.89 12.33
N GLY A 131 -7.93 9.11 12.04
CA GLY A 131 -6.61 9.25 12.63
C GLY A 131 -6.46 8.79 14.08
N HIS A 132 -7.53 8.24 14.71
CA HIS A 132 -7.51 7.96 16.15
C HIS A 132 -6.98 6.58 16.53
N ALA A 133 -7.15 5.57 15.69
CA ALA A 133 -6.81 4.19 16.05
C ALA A 133 -5.86 3.54 15.06
N LEU A 134 -4.78 2.97 15.57
CA LEU A 134 -3.80 2.18 14.83
C LEU A 134 -4.07 0.69 15.03
N TYR A 135 -4.43 -0.02 13.96
CA TYR A 135 -4.59 -1.46 13.93
C TYR A 135 -3.25 -2.13 13.69
N VAL A 136 -2.80 -2.92 14.64
CA VAL A 136 -1.52 -3.64 14.59
C VAL A 136 -1.80 -5.15 14.59
N PRO A 137 -1.60 -5.83 13.45
CA PRO A 137 -1.70 -7.28 13.40
C PRO A 137 -0.60 -7.91 14.24
N ILE A 138 -0.95 -8.84 15.13
CA ILE A 138 -0.02 -9.59 15.96
C ILE A 138 0.08 -11.02 15.42
N LYS A 139 1.14 -11.27 14.68
CA LYS A 139 1.29 -12.45 13.82
C LYS A 139 1.18 -13.78 14.56
N GLN A 140 1.73 -13.88 15.76
CA GLN A 140 1.77 -15.14 16.51
C GLN A 140 0.59 -15.33 17.48
N ASN A 141 -0.10 -14.26 17.86
CA ASN A 141 -1.11 -14.32 18.90
C ASN A 141 -2.57 -14.37 18.39
N GLY A 142 -2.78 -14.36 17.06
CA GLY A 142 -4.12 -14.41 16.48
C GLY A 142 -4.98 -13.20 16.78
N ARG A 143 -4.38 -12.00 16.91
CA ARG A 143 -5.05 -10.76 17.32
C ARG A 143 -4.67 -9.56 16.48
N TYR A 144 -5.57 -8.59 16.42
CA TYR A 144 -5.28 -7.21 16.08
C TYR A 144 -5.30 -6.41 17.37
N LEU A 145 -4.14 -5.83 17.73
CA LEU A 145 -4.03 -4.86 18.80
C LEU A 145 -4.41 -3.48 18.24
N ILE A 146 -5.30 -2.77 18.91
CA ILE A 146 -5.76 -1.45 18.48
C ILE A 146 -5.25 -0.44 19.49
N LEU A 147 -4.39 0.45 19.02
CA LEU A 147 -3.72 1.46 19.81
C LEU A 147 -4.26 2.86 19.51
N ASP A 148 -4.34 3.69 20.51
CA ASP A 148 -4.54 5.13 20.37
C ASP A 148 -3.32 5.76 19.71
N THR A 149 -3.51 6.47 18.60
CA THR A 149 -2.42 7.05 17.81
C THR A 149 -1.68 8.17 18.53
N SER A 150 -2.30 8.82 19.52
CA SER A 150 -1.71 9.92 20.26
C SER A 150 -0.77 9.46 21.39
N SER A 151 -1.04 8.32 21.99
CA SER A 151 -0.36 7.84 23.20
C SER A 151 0.29 6.46 23.08
N GLY A 152 -0.10 5.65 22.07
CA GLY A 152 0.30 4.25 21.98
C GLY A 152 -0.38 3.33 23.02
N GLU A 153 -1.38 3.83 23.75
CA GLU A 153 -2.13 3.02 24.71
C GLU A 153 -3.15 2.13 23.99
N ARG A 154 -3.42 0.96 24.57
CA ARG A 154 -4.41 0.04 24.00
C ARG A 154 -5.83 0.58 24.18
N ILE A 155 -6.52 0.76 23.07
CA ILE A 155 -7.97 1.00 23.05
C ILE A 155 -8.71 -0.33 23.28
N THR A 156 -8.42 -1.33 22.44
CA THR A 156 -9.04 -2.65 22.48
C THR A 156 -8.21 -3.66 21.67
N GLU A 157 -8.73 -4.88 21.54
CA GLU A 157 -8.16 -5.90 20.67
C GLU A 157 -9.26 -6.69 19.99
N ILE A 158 -8.95 -7.27 18.83
CA ILE A 158 -9.84 -8.11 18.05
C ILE A 158 -9.20 -9.48 17.88
N GLU A 159 -9.87 -10.53 18.32
CA GLU A 159 -9.47 -11.90 18.00
C GLU A 159 -9.80 -12.24 16.55
N ARG A 160 -8.88 -12.92 15.88
CA ARG A 160 -9.04 -13.36 14.52
C ARG A 160 -8.39 -14.73 14.29
N PRO A 161 -9.11 -15.71 13.71
CA PRO A 161 -8.50 -16.98 13.33
C PRO A 161 -7.38 -16.81 12.28
N GLY A 162 -6.37 -17.67 12.37
CA GLY A 162 -5.21 -17.62 11.51
C GLY A 162 -4.18 -16.59 11.97
N ALA A 163 -3.05 -16.55 11.30
CA ALA A 163 -1.97 -15.60 11.63
C ALA A 163 -2.28 -14.20 11.06
N PRO A 164 -2.72 -13.24 11.87
CA PRO A 164 -2.93 -11.85 11.43
C PRO A 164 -1.66 -11.31 10.77
N HIS A 165 -1.83 -10.61 9.65
CA HIS A 165 -0.67 -10.19 8.86
C HIS A 165 -0.82 -8.79 8.27
N ASN A 166 -1.96 -8.51 7.65
CA ASN A 166 -2.20 -7.24 7.00
C ASN A 166 -3.44 -6.57 7.60
N SER A 167 -3.37 -5.26 7.77
CA SER A 167 -4.53 -4.39 7.91
C SER A 167 -4.55 -3.39 6.76
N PHE A 168 -5.73 -3.03 6.29
CA PHE A 168 -5.95 -2.03 5.25
C PHE A 168 -7.17 -1.19 5.66
N ALA A 169 -7.01 0.11 5.74
CA ALA A 169 -8.13 1.01 5.98
C ALA A 169 -8.83 1.30 4.65
N GLY A 170 -10.13 1.07 4.56
CA GLY A 170 -10.91 1.44 3.39
C GLY A 170 -10.98 2.95 3.26
N GLU A 171 -10.87 3.49 2.04
CA GLU A 171 -10.84 4.94 1.79
C GLU A 171 -12.15 5.64 2.17
N GLN A 172 -13.28 4.91 2.17
CA GLN A 172 -14.57 5.45 2.61
C GLN A 172 -14.72 5.49 4.14
N GLY A 173 -13.72 5.07 4.91
CA GLY A 173 -13.72 5.07 6.37
C GLY A 173 -14.73 4.12 7.01
N ARG A 174 -15.27 3.15 6.25
CA ARG A 174 -16.24 2.17 6.78
C ARG A 174 -15.56 1.01 7.47
N TYR A 175 -14.62 0.38 6.78
CA TYR A 175 -14.05 -0.88 7.19
C TYR A 175 -12.53 -0.83 7.32
N MET A 176 -12.03 -1.54 8.32
CA MET A 176 -10.66 -2.02 8.39
C MET A 176 -10.63 -3.47 7.92
N TYR A 177 -9.90 -3.73 6.84
CA TYR A 177 -9.74 -5.07 6.25
C TYR A 177 -8.63 -5.81 6.96
N CYS A 178 -8.96 -6.94 7.55
CA CYS A 178 -8.10 -7.73 8.42
C CYS A 178 -7.76 -9.07 7.78
N ALA A 179 -6.59 -9.19 7.15
CA ALA A 179 -6.12 -10.40 6.47
C ALA A 179 -5.16 -11.22 7.34
N GLY A 180 -5.12 -12.53 7.12
CA GLY A 180 -4.21 -13.44 7.81
C GLY A 180 -3.70 -14.55 6.91
N ARG A 181 -2.44 -14.92 7.11
CA ARG A 181 -1.64 -15.78 6.23
C ARG A 181 -2.09 -17.23 6.11
N SER A 182 -2.89 -17.71 7.05
CA SER A 182 -3.33 -19.12 7.13
C SER A 182 -4.84 -19.27 7.07
N HIS A 183 -5.55 -18.27 6.56
CA HIS A 183 -7.01 -18.30 6.52
C HIS A 183 -7.57 -17.89 5.17
N HIS A 184 -8.61 -18.59 4.72
CA HIS A 184 -9.26 -18.35 3.44
C HIS A 184 -10.28 -17.20 3.46
N ASP A 185 -10.53 -16.62 4.60
CA ASP A 185 -11.47 -15.52 4.74
C ASP A 185 -10.75 -14.21 5.03
N LEU A 186 -11.29 -13.13 4.51
CA LEU A 186 -10.97 -11.76 4.88
C LEU A 186 -12.05 -11.24 5.82
N TYR A 187 -11.63 -10.69 6.95
CA TYR A 187 -12.54 -10.13 7.94
C TYR A 187 -12.52 -8.60 7.89
N LEU A 188 -13.67 -8.00 8.07
CA LEU A 188 -13.87 -6.56 8.06
C LEU A 188 -14.31 -6.11 9.44
N ALA A 189 -13.55 -5.20 10.04
CA ALA A 189 -13.94 -4.52 11.26
C ALA A 189 -14.52 -3.14 10.92
N ASP A 190 -15.55 -2.75 11.60
CA ASP A 190 -16.08 -1.37 11.53
C ASP A 190 -15.08 -0.43 12.21
N GLN A 191 -14.64 0.63 11.51
CA GLN A 191 -13.60 1.53 11.98
C GLN A 191 -14.00 2.33 13.24
N LYS A 192 -15.30 2.56 13.46
CA LYS A 192 -15.81 3.35 14.60
C LYS A 192 -15.97 2.53 15.86
N THR A 193 -16.42 1.29 15.72
CA THR A 193 -16.73 0.42 16.87
C THR A 193 -15.64 -0.60 17.16
N HIS A 194 -14.67 -0.76 16.26
CA HIS A 194 -13.59 -1.75 16.33
C HIS A 194 -14.11 -3.20 16.48
N LYS A 195 -15.26 -3.50 15.91
CA LYS A 195 -15.86 -4.85 15.95
C LYS A 195 -15.83 -5.49 14.58
N MET A 196 -15.56 -6.81 14.53
CA MET A 196 -15.74 -7.57 13.31
C MET A 196 -17.23 -7.60 12.93
N VAL A 197 -17.54 -7.10 11.74
CA VAL A 197 -18.92 -6.93 11.27
C VAL A 197 -19.20 -7.71 9.99
N LYS A 198 -18.17 -8.11 9.24
CA LYS A 198 -18.36 -8.78 7.96
C LYS A 198 -17.20 -9.73 7.64
N ARG A 199 -17.49 -10.69 6.76
CA ARG A 199 -16.53 -11.62 6.20
C ARG A 199 -16.71 -11.71 4.70
N ILE A 200 -15.60 -11.76 3.96
CA ILE A 200 -15.55 -12.06 2.53
C ILE A 200 -14.82 -13.39 2.37
N GLY A 201 -15.36 -14.29 1.60
CA GLY A 201 -14.78 -15.61 1.41
C GLY A 201 -15.79 -16.76 1.50
N PRO A 202 -15.32 -18.03 1.43
CA PRO A 202 -13.88 -18.34 1.39
C PRO A 202 -13.25 -18.02 0.02
N PHE A 203 -12.05 -17.48 0.05
CA PHE A 203 -11.16 -17.48 -1.12
C PHE A 203 -10.64 -18.89 -1.38
N ALA A 204 -10.22 -19.18 -2.61
CA ALA A 204 -9.67 -20.49 -2.95
C ALA A 204 -8.48 -20.90 -2.06
N TRP A 205 -7.65 -19.91 -1.69
CA TRP A 205 -6.44 -20.08 -0.88
C TRP A 205 -6.30 -18.97 0.17
N PRO A 206 -5.41 -19.15 1.17
CA PRO A 206 -5.16 -18.11 2.18
C PRO A 206 -4.81 -16.77 1.56
N VAL A 207 -5.42 -15.71 2.11
CA VAL A 207 -5.29 -14.34 1.63
C VAL A 207 -3.90 -13.79 1.96
N ARG A 208 -3.27 -13.23 0.95
CA ARG A 208 -1.98 -12.55 1.02
C ARG A 208 -2.19 -11.04 0.95
N PRO A 209 -1.26 -10.22 0.44
CA PRO A 209 -1.53 -8.81 0.23
C PRO A 209 -2.82 -8.60 -0.56
N LEU A 210 -3.49 -7.53 -0.25
CA LEU A 210 -4.75 -7.15 -0.87
C LEU A 210 -4.76 -5.66 -1.19
N ALA A 211 -5.63 -5.28 -2.12
CA ALA A 211 -6.01 -3.92 -2.40
C ALA A 211 -7.54 -3.85 -2.46
N VAL A 212 -8.09 -2.69 -2.19
CA VAL A 212 -9.54 -2.46 -2.20
C VAL A 212 -9.83 -1.37 -3.23
N ASP A 213 -10.91 -1.49 -3.98
CA ASP A 213 -11.33 -0.41 -4.86
C ASP A 213 -11.77 0.81 -4.06
N ILE A 214 -11.58 2.01 -4.65
CA ILE A 214 -11.82 3.30 -3.97
C ILE A 214 -13.25 3.40 -3.40
N GLU A 215 -14.24 2.79 -4.07
CA GLU A 215 -15.63 2.81 -3.64
C GLU A 215 -15.98 1.71 -2.61
N GLU A 216 -14.99 0.90 -2.22
CA GLU A 216 -15.16 -0.24 -1.31
C GLU A 216 -16.26 -1.22 -1.76
N ARG A 217 -16.25 -1.61 -3.03
CA ARG A 217 -17.14 -2.62 -3.61
C ARG A 217 -16.46 -3.98 -3.76
N PHE A 218 -15.16 -3.98 -4.08
CA PHE A 218 -14.37 -5.17 -4.36
C PHE A 218 -13.02 -5.15 -3.68
N VAL A 219 -12.57 -6.34 -3.30
CA VAL A 219 -11.21 -6.62 -2.83
C VAL A 219 -10.48 -7.40 -3.91
N TYR A 220 -9.27 -7.00 -4.22
CA TYR A 220 -8.35 -7.72 -5.08
C TYR A 220 -7.22 -8.28 -4.22
N ALA A 221 -7.06 -9.59 -4.19
CA ALA A 221 -6.17 -10.24 -3.24
C ALA A 221 -5.23 -11.24 -3.93
N ASN A 222 -3.94 -11.18 -3.60
CA ASN A 222 -3.08 -12.32 -3.82
C ASN A 222 -3.51 -13.45 -2.90
N THR A 223 -3.50 -14.67 -3.41
CA THR A 223 -3.71 -15.88 -2.64
C THR A 223 -2.59 -16.88 -2.93
N THR A 224 -2.25 -17.72 -1.96
CA THR A 224 -0.97 -18.43 -1.93
C THR A 224 -0.65 -19.24 -3.18
N TYR A 225 -1.64 -19.94 -3.76
CA TYR A 225 -1.42 -20.83 -4.91
C TYR A 225 -2.04 -20.34 -6.20
N THR A 226 -2.70 -19.17 -6.21
CA THR A 226 -3.33 -18.64 -7.41
C THR A 226 -2.27 -18.04 -8.34
N GLN A 227 -2.20 -18.54 -9.56
CA GLN A 227 -1.41 -17.94 -10.64
C GLN A 227 -2.19 -16.77 -11.26
N GLY A 228 -2.26 -15.69 -10.53
CA GLY A 228 -3.12 -14.55 -10.75
C GLY A 228 -3.54 -13.94 -9.42
N PHE A 229 -4.76 -13.47 -9.34
CA PHE A 229 -5.31 -12.90 -8.10
C PHE A 229 -6.80 -13.23 -7.95
N SER A 230 -7.28 -13.11 -6.73
CA SER A 230 -8.69 -13.32 -6.41
C SER A 230 -9.43 -12.00 -6.30
N VAL A 231 -10.72 -12.01 -6.62
CA VAL A 231 -11.65 -10.87 -6.49
C VAL A 231 -12.72 -11.25 -5.50
N GLY A 232 -12.90 -10.46 -4.44
CA GLY A 232 -13.95 -10.63 -3.44
C GLY A 232 -14.97 -9.49 -3.53
N ASN A 233 -16.24 -9.83 -3.64
CA ASN A 233 -17.33 -8.85 -3.58
C ASN A 233 -17.59 -8.49 -2.12
N ILE A 234 -17.49 -7.21 -1.76
CA ILE A 234 -17.64 -6.75 -0.37
C ILE A 234 -19.11 -6.85 0.08
N GLU A 235 -20.07 -6.67 -0.81
CA GLU A 235 -21.48 -6.72 -0.45
C GLU A 235 -21.93 -8.18 -0.23
N THR A 236 -21.69 -9.06 -1.20
CA THR A 236 -22.20 -10.45 -1.16
C THR A 236 -21.27 -11.41 -0.41
N GLY A 237 -19.99 -11.10 -0.28
CA GLY A 237 -18.95 -11.98 0.26
C GLY A 237 -18.46 -13.04 -0.73
N GLU A 238 -18.99 -13.08 -1.95
CA GLU A 238 -18.61 -14.05 -2.97
C GLU A 238 -17.22 -13.74 -3.54
N CYS A 239 -16.49 -14.81 -3.92
CA CYS A 239 -15.14 -14.72 -4.47
C CYS A 239 -15.04 -15.37 -5.84
N SER A 240 -14.18 -14.81 -6.68
CA SER A 240 -13.79 -15.35 -7.98
C SER A 240 -12.28 -15.19 -8.21
N GLU A 241 -11.75 -15.78 -9.28
CA GLU A 241 -10.33 -15.71 -9.60
C GLU A 241 -10.10 -15.14 -10.99
N VAL A 242 -9.05 -14.33 -11.12
CA VAL A 242 -8.47 -13.87 -12.39
C VAL A 242 -7.18 -14.63 -12.60
N LEU A 243 -7.17 -15.57 -13.55
CA LEU A 243 -6.04 -16.46 -13.81
C LEU A 243 -5.21 -15.97 -14.99
N LEU A 244 -3.90 -16.00 -14.86
CA LEU A 244 -2.94 -15.66 -15.92
C LEU A 244 -2.58 -16.87 -16.81
N ASN A 245 -2.83 -18.08 -16.32
CA ASN A 245 -2.56 -19.34 -17.01
C ASN A 245 -1.16 -19.41 -17.66
N PRO A 246 -0.08 -19.26 -16.89
CA PRO A 246 1.27 -19.38 -17.43
C PRO A 246 1.50 -20.81 -17.95
N PRO A 247 2.39 -21.00 -18.96
CA PRO A 247 2.77 -22.33 -19.40
C PRO A 247 3.33 -23.17 -18.23
N TYR A 248 2.99 -24.46 -18.20
CA TYR A 248 3.42 -25.37 -17.14
C TYR A 248 4.94 -25.36 -16.89
N GLU A 249 5.75 -25.32 -17.96
CA GLU A 249 7.21 -25.29 -17.85
C GLU A 249 7.71 -24.06 -17.07
N ARG A 250 6.99 -22.92 -17.16
CA ARG A 250 7.31 -21.72 -16.41
C ARG A 250 7.05 -21.92 -14.91
N THR A 251 5.89 -22.45 -14.58
CA THR A 251 5.53 -22.79 -13.19
C THR A 251 6.51 -23.80 -12.60
N LYS A 252 6.87 -24.84 -13.36
CA LYS A 252 7.85 -25.84 -12.97
C LYS A 252 9.23 -25.23 -12.71
N HIS A 253 9.68 -24.35 -13.58
CA HIS A 253 10.96 -23.66 -13.41
C HIS A 253 10.96 -22.78 -12.15
N TRP A 254 9.89 -22.01 -11.92
CA TRP A 254 9.74 -21.23 -10.69
C TRP A 254 9.80 -22.12 -9.44
N MET A 255 9.06 -23.22 -9.41
CA MET A 255 9.09 -24.18 -8.30
C MET A 255 10.49 -24.76 -8.06
N THR A 256 11.22 -25.03 -9.13
CA THR A 256 12.61 -25.52 -9.03
C THR A 256 13.53 -24.47 -8.40
N ALA A 257 13.42 -23.21 -8.85
CA ALA A 257 14.22 -22.09 -8.34
C ALA A 257 13.92 -21.77 -6.86
N HIS A 258 12.68 -21.98 -6.40
CA HIS A 258 12.23 -21.68 -5.04
C HIS A 258 12.15 -22.93 -4.12
N GLY A 259 12.65 -24.07 -4.56
CA GLY A 259 12.75 -25.28 -3.73
C GLY A 259 11.43 -26.02 -3.51
N GLY A 260 10.41 -25.80 -4.34
CA GLY A 260 9.17 -26.56 -4.27
C GLY A 260 7.88 -25.79 -4.57
N MET A 261 6.77 -26.30 -4.05
CA MET A 261 5.47 -25.68 -4.18
C MET A 261 5.38 -24.33 -3.45
N PRO A 262 4.57 -23.39 -3.93
CA PRO A 262 4.34 -22.16 -3.20
C PRO A 262 3.89 -22.42 -1.77
N HIS A 263 4.26 -21.55 -0.86
CA HIS A 263 3.83 -21.60 0.53
C HIS A 263 3.66 -20.19 1.11
N GLY A 264 3.31 -20.11 2.40
CA GLY A 264 2.96 -18.85 3.03
C GLY A 264 4.00 -17.74 2.91
N ASP A 265 5.28 -18.05 2.75
CA ASP A 265 6.35 -17.07 2.60
C ASP A 265 6.77 -16.86 1.12
N HIS A 266 6.46 -17.80 0.25
CA HIS A 266 6.78 -17.77 -1.19
C HIS A 266 5.55 -18.15 -2.03
N PRO A 267 4.54 -17.28 -2.17
CA PRO A 267 3.42 -17.49 -3.10
C PRO A 267 3.87 -17.25 -4.55
N PHE A 268 3.06 -17.65 -5.53
CA PHE A 268 3.31 -17.34 -6.95
C PHE A 268 3.32 -15.84 -7.25
N SER A 269 2.71 -15.04 -6.40
CA SER A 269 2.66 -13.58 -6.51
C SER A 269 2.45 -12.94 -5.15
N HIS A 270 3.04 -11.77 -4.95
CA HIS A 270 2.97 -11.09 -3.65
C HIS A 270 2.81 -9.56 -3.76
N GLY A 271 2.51 -9.01 -4.91
CA GLY A 271 2.30 -7.58 -5.07
C GLY A 271 0.99 -7.29 -5.79
N ILE A 272 0.10 -6.55 -5.16
CA ILE A 272 -1.14 -6.08 -5.78
C ILE A 272 -1.51 -4.72 -5.20
N GLY A 273 -2.01 -3.81 -6.04
CA GLY A 273 -2.48 -2.50 -5.64
C GLY A 273 -3.52 -1.95 -6.60
N VAL A 274 -4.38 -1.08 -6.10
CA VAL A 274 -5.25 -0.23 -6.92
C VAL A 274 -4.55 1.10 -7.11
N ARG A 275 -4.35 1.49 -8.36
CA ARG A 275 -3.72 2.76 -8.70
C ARG A 275 -4.66 3.91 -8.32
N PRO A 276 -4.23 4.88 -7.48
CA PRO A 276 -5.02 6.05 -7.14
C PRO A 276 -5.49 6.83 -8.38
N VAL A 277 -6.63 7.49 -8.29
CA VAL A 277 -7.29 8.30 -9.33
C VAL A 277 -7.69 7.56 -10.60
N THR A 278 -7.39 6.29 -10.69
CA THR A 278 -7.83 5.41 -11.79
C THR A 278 -8.51 4.17 -11.20
N GLN A 279 -9.15 3.37 -12.04
CA GLN A 279 -9.67 2.08 -11.62
C GLN A 279 -8.84 0.97 -12.28
N GLU A 280 -7.53 1.00 -12.00
CA GLU A 280 -6.57 0.01 -12.48
C GLU A 280 -6.04 -0.81 -11.31
N VAL A 281 -6.14 -2.13 -11.42
CA VAL A 281 -5.42 -3.07 -10.56
C VAL A 281 -4.08 -3.38 -11.19
N TRP A 282 -3.02 -3.13 -10.44
CA TRP A 282 -1.66 -3.48 -10.82
C TRP A 282 -1.21 -4.69 -10.00
N PHE A 283 -0.77 -5.71 -10.68
CA PHE A 283 -0.47 -7.01 -10.11
C PHE A 283 0.94 -7.46 -10.51
N LEU A 284 1.77 -7.71 -9.52
CA LEU A 284 3.12 -8.22 -9.74
C LEU A 284 3.08 -9.75 -9.88
N ASP A 285 3.47 -10.23 -11.04
CA ASP A 285 3.55 -11.64 -11.38
C ASP A 285 4.98 -12.14 -11.23
N ASP A 286 5.23 -12.92 -10.18
CA ASP A 286 6.56 -13.48 -9.91
C ASP A 286 6.98 -14.57 -10.90
N LEU A 287 6.03 -15.19 -11.60
CA LEU A 287 6.32 -16.21 -12.61
C LEU A 287 6.94 -15.62 -13.88
N TRP A 288 6.60 -14.37 -14.19
CA TRP A 288 7.02 -13.68 -15.40
C TRP A 288 7.88 -12.45 -15.14
N GLY A 289 7.90 -11.94 -13.92
CA GLY A 289 8.60 -10.72 -13.57
C GLY A 289 7.98 -9.45 -14.14
N TYR A 290 6.67 -9.46 -14.39
CA TYR A 290 5.94 -8.33 -14.93
C TYR A 290 5.01 -7.70 -13.91
N LEU A 291 4.82 -6.39 -14.02
CA LEU A 291 3.64 -5.71 -13.49
C LEU A 291 2.53 -5.79 -14.54
N ASN A 292 1.54 -6.60 -14.31
CA ASN A 292 0.36 -6.69 -15.15
C ASN A 292 -0.67 -5.64 -14.72
N VAL A 293 -1.30 -5.00 -15.70
CA VAL A 293 -2.28 -3.93 -15.48
C VAL A 293 -3.65 -4.37 -15.96
N PHE A 294 -4.63 -4.23 -15.10
CA PHE A 294 -6.02 -4.60 -15.35
C PHE A 294 -6.94 -3.39 -15.16
N ASP A 295 -7.83 -3.17 -16.11
CA ASP A 295 -8.90 -2.18 -16.04
C ASP A 295 -10.11 -2.76 -15.29
N THR A 296 -10.56 -2.07 -14.25
CA THR A 296 -11.72 -2.43 -13.44
C THR A 296 -12.88 -1.42 -13.57
N SER A 297 -12.74 -0.42 -14.45
CA SER A 297 -13.68 0.70 -14.56
C SER A 297 -15.11 0.28 -14.96
N LYS A 298 -15.26 -0.76 -15.77
CA LYS A 298 -16.56 -1.23 -16.28
C LYS A 298 -17.05 -2.49 -15.57
N THR A 299 -16.14 -3.38 -15.26
CA THR A 299 -16.44 -4.71 -14.70
C THR A 299 -15.46 -5.02 -13.59
N PRO A 300 -15.59 -4.36 -12.42
CA PRO A 300 -14.63 -4.53 -11.31
C PRO A 300 -14.60 -5.97 -10.78
N GLU A 301 -15.71 -6.73 -10.94
CA GLU A 301 -15.79 -8.16 -10.63
C GLU A 301 -15.04 -9.05 -11.63
N LYS A 302 -14.73 -8.51 -12.82
CA LYS A 302 -14.01 -9.20 -13.90
C LYS A 302 -12.95 -8.29 -14.52
N PRO A 303 -11.88 -8.00 -13.80
CA PRO A 303 -10.79 -7.15 -14.26
C PRO A 303 -10.26 -7.55 -15.64
N ARG A 304 -10.14 -6.60 -16.55
CA ARG A 304 -9.71 -6.83 -17.91
C ARG A 304 -8.24 -6.47 -18.08
N PHE A 305 -7.42 -7.43 -18.47
CA PHE A 305 -6.01 -7.18 -18.79
C PHE A 305 -5.87 -6.11 -19.88
N ILE A 306 -5.05 -5.08 -19.63
CA ILE A 306 -4.83 -3.96 -20.57
C ILE A 306 -3.37 -3.73 -20.94
N GLY A 307 -2.43 -4.30 -20.20
CA GLY A 307 -1.01 -4.13 -20.48
C GLY A 307 -0.13 -4.66 -19.37
N ARG A 308 1.17 -4.53 -19.56
CA ARG A 308 2.19 -4.93 -18.58
C ARG A 308 3.43 -4.05 -18.68
N VAL A 309 4.18 -3.97 -17.59
CA VAL A 309 5.49 -3.34 -17.51
C VAL A 309 6.52 -4.39 -17.16
N GLU A 310 7.60 -4.47 -17.93
CA GLU A 310 8.75 -5.32 -17.64
C GLU A 310 9.59 -4.70 -16.52
N LEU A 311 9.76 -5.43 -15.41
CA LEU A 311 10.56 -4.97 -14.29
C LEU A 311 12.00 -5.46 -14.35
N PHE A 312 12.22 -6.61 -14.96
CA PHE A 312 13.50 -7.29 -14.99
C PHE A 312 13.92 -7.61 -16.41
N ASP A 313 15.17 -7.31 -16.73
CA ASP A 313 15.76 -7.65 -18.03
C ASP A 313 15.94 -9.19 -18.17
N ASP A 314 16.08 -9.86 -17.04
CA ASP A 314 16.21 -11.31 -16.93
C ASP A 314 15.43 -11.82 -15.71
N ILE A 315 14.50 -12.74 -15.96
CA ILE A 315 13.64 -13.29 -14.92
C ILE A 315 14.40 -14.20 -13.95
N GLU A 316 15.46 -14.86 -14.40
CA GLU A 316 16.27 -15.73 -13.54
C GLU A 316 17.02 -14.88 -12.50
N SER A 317 17.48 -13.69 -12.89
CA SER A 317 18.08 -12.74 -11.96
C SER A 317 17.05 -12.21 -10.95
N ALA A 318 15.79 -12.14 -11.35
CA ALA A 318 14.69 -11.79 -10.47
C ALA A 318 14.41 -12.86 -9.41
N TRP A 319 14.53 -14.14 -9.76
CA TRP A 319 14.30 -15.26 -8.84
C TRP A 319 15.48 -15.52 -7.91
N ASN A 320 16.72 -15.21 -8.32
CA ASN A 320 17.94 -15.44 -7.55
C ASN A 320 18.20 -14.43 -6.43
N LYS A 321 17.39 -13.39 -6.31
CA LYS A 321 17.45 -12.48 -5.18
C LYS A 321 16.52 -13.00 -4.10
N ASP A 322 16.88 -12.82 -2.84
CA ASP A 322 16.04 -13.03 -1.64
C ASP A 322 14.75 -12.18 -1.66
N SER A 323 14.29 -11.87 -2.82
CA SER A 323 13.13 -11.04 -3.15
C SER A 323 11.82 -11.81 -3.09
N GLY A 324 11.72 -12.75 -2.16
CA GLY A 324 10.53 -13.59 -2.01
C GLY A 324 9.24 -12.86 -1.67
N ASN A 325 9.29 -11.57 -1.43
CA ASN A 325 8.12 -10.74 -1.12
C ASN A 325 8.18 -9.47 -1.94
N ARG A 326 7.67 -9.51 -3.14
CA ARG A 326 7.56 -8.33 -3.98
C ARG A 326 6.31 -7.57 -3.65
N TRP A 327 6.42 -6.27 -3.60
CA TRP A 327 5.34 -5.37 -3.21
C TRP A 327 5.02 -4.40 -4.34
N VAL A 328 3.83 -3.81 -4.28
CA VAL A 328 3.38 -2.75 -5.18
C VAL A 328 2.75 -1.67 -4.32
N ALA A 329 3.29 -0.47 -4.38
CA ALA A 329 2.72 0.73 -3.80
C ALA A 329 2.66 1.85 -4.84
N PHE A 330 1.90 2.90 -4.58
CA PHE A 330 1.72 4.00 -5.51
C PHE A 330 1.96 5.34 -4.85
N SER A 331 2.35 6.31 -5.67
CA SER A 331 2.27 7.72 -5.30
C SER A 331 0.81 8.17 -5.14
N ILE A 332 0.58 9.16 -4.30
CA ILE A 332 -0.75 9.71 -4.00
C ILE A 332 -1.51 10.12 -5.26
N ASP A 333 -0.82 10.68 -6.24
CA ASP A 333 -1.41 11.08 -7.54
C ASP A 333 -1.52 9.93 -8.56
N GLY A 334 -1.10 8.72 -8.18
CA GLY A 334 -1.09 7.55 -9.06
C GLY A 334 -0.13 7.64 -10.24
N ARG A 335 0.78 8.61 -10.27
CA ARG A 335 1.75 8.75 -11.35
C ARG A 335 2.83 7.68 -11.29
N TYR A 336 3.31 7.38 -10.09
CA TYR A 336 4.40 6.43 -9.89
C TYR A 336 3.92 5.18 -9.17
N CYS A 337 4.46 4.03 -9.60
CA CYS A 337 4.39 2.77 -8.90
C CYS A 337 5.78 2.43 -8.34
N TYR A 338 5.81 1.94 -7.12
CA TYR A 338 7.00 1.58 -6.36
C TYR A 338 7.03 0.07 -6.10
N PRO A 339 7.63 -0.72 -6.97
CA PRO A 339 7.96 -2.11 -6.66
C PRO A 339 9.01 -2.18 -5.55
N SER A 340 8.96 -3.24 -4.73
CA SER A 340 9.84 -3.36 -3.56
C SER A 340 11.33 -3.55 -3.89
N ASP A 341 11.69 -3.72 -5.16
CA ASP A 341 13.09 -3.76 -5.62
C ASP A 341 13.78 -2.38 -5.66
N GLY A 342 13.05 -1.32 -5.29
CA GLY A 342 13.51 0.05 -5.34
C GLY A 342 13.42 0.72 -6.71
N SER A 343 12.82 0.06 -7.69
CA SER A 343 12.49 0.67 -8.98
C SER A 343 11.37 1.69 -8.82
N VAL A 344 11.37 2.70 -9.69
CA VAL A 344 10.26 3.65 -9.85
C VAL A 344 9.71 3.48 -11.27
N VAL A 345 8.43 3.18 -11.37
CA VAL A 345 7.72 2.98 -12.65
C VAL A 345 6.81 4.18 -12.88
N ASP A 346 6.93 4.82 -14.03
CA ASP A 346 5.97 5.83 -14.49
C ASP A 346 4.72 5.11 -15.03
N CYS A 347 3.61 5.25 -14.31
CA CYS A 347 2.35 4.57 -14.64
C CYS A 347 1.67 5.14 -15.89
N ILE A 348 1.97 6.39 -16.27
CA ILE A 348 1.43 7.03 -17.46
C ILE A 348 2.16 6.52 -18.71
N GLU A 349 3.51 6.50 -18.63
CA GLU A 349 4.36 6.00 -19.71
C GLU A 349 4.38 4.46 -19.79
N GLY A 350 3.96 3.78 -18.71
CA GLY A 350 3.96 2.32 -18.62
C GLY A 350 5.37 1.73 -18.68
N LYS A 351 6.36 2.38 -18.07
CA LYS A 351 7.77 1.94 -18.10
C LYS A 351 8.53 2.28 -16.83
N LYS A 352 9.58 1.49 -16.58
CA LYS A 352 10.56 1.75 -15.53
C LYS A 352 11.35 3.01 -15.86
N THR A 353 11.57 3.86 -14.88
CA THR A 353 12.38 5.09 -14.97
C THR A 353 13.84 4.81 -14.59
N SER A 354 14.70 5.84 -14.71
CA SER A 354 16.06 5.82 -14.15
C SER A 354 16.11 6.11 -12.65
N MET A 355 15.01 6.64 -12.09
CA MET A 355 14.91 6.95 -10.65
C MET A 355 14.97 5.69 -9.79
N LYS A 356 15.51 5.83 -8.59
CA LYS A 356 15.64 4.73 -7.62
C LYS A 356 15.33 5.22 -6.21
N ILE A 357 14.72 4.35 -5.43
CA ILE A 357 14.53 4.50 -3.99
C ILE A 357 15.18 3.31 -3.27
N SER A 358 15.21 3.35 -1.95
CA SER A 358 15.64 2.19 -1.14
C SER A 358 14.71 1.01 -1.38
N PRO A 359 15.25 -0.21 -1.61
CA PRO A 359 14.41 -1.39 -1.73
C PRO A 359 13.63 -1.66 -0.44
N SER A 360 12.31 -1.68 -0.52
CA SER A 360 11.45 -1.96 0.64
C SER A 360 10.01 -2.28 0.22
N GLU A 361 9.34 -3.07 1.06
CA GLU A 361 7.89 -3.27 1.00
C GLU A 361 7.12 -2.28 1.88
N LYS A 362 7.83 -1.49 2.70
CA LYS A 362 7.23 -0.64 3.72
C LYS A 362 7.54 0.79 3.39
N LEU A 363 6.62 1.42 2.68
CA LEU A 363 6.72 2.81 2.29
C LEU A 363 5.36 3.48 2.32
N VAL A 364 5.36 4.78 2.57
CA VAL A 364 4.20 5.66 2.52
C VAL A 364 4.63 7.01 1.96
N GLU A 365 3.77 7.64 1.18
CA GLU A 365 3.96 9.01 0.73
C GLU A 365 3.14 9.96 1.59
N VAL A 366 3.69 11.14 1.90
CA VAL A 366 3.00 12.22 2.61
C VAL A 366 3.14 13.51 1.82
N GLU A 367 2.01 14.15 1.57
CA GLU A 367 1.95 15.52 1.09
C GLU A 367 1.88 16.50 2.25
N SER A 368 2.63 17.60 2.17
CA SER A 368 2.60 18.66 3.16
C SER A 368 2.51 20.05 2.52
N ARG A 369 1.93 21.00 3.27
CA ARG A 369 1.92 22.43 2.97
C ARG A 369 2.49 23.18 4.17
N GLY A 370 3.66 23.78 4.00
CA GLY A 370 4.41 24.30 5.12
C GLY A 370 4.74 23.20 6.13
N GLU A 371 4.38 23.39 7.38
CA GLU A 371 4.62 22.44 8.49
C GLU A 371 3.43 21.49 8.77
N GLN A 372 2.45 21.44 7.86
CA GLN A 372 1.26 20.60 8.02
C GLN A 372 1.21 19.55 6.92
N ALA A 373 1.15 18.28 7.29
CA ALA A 373 0.77 17.21 6.39
C ALA A 373 -0.72 17.33 6.04
N VAL A 374 -1.05 17.06 4.78
CA VAL A 374 -2.44 17.25 4.27
C VAL A 374 -3.02 15.99 3.68
N ARG A 375 -2.19 15.10 3.12
CA ARG A 375 -2.60 13.78 2.62
C ARG A 375 -1.48 12.75 2.81
N ASN A 376 -1.85 11.50 2.88
CA ASN A 376 -0.89 10.39 2.87
C ASN A 376 -1.41 9.19 2.10
N SER A 377 -0.49 8.37 1.62
CA SER A 377 -0.80 7.02 1.15
C SER A 377 -0.71 6.01 2.30
N GLY A 378 -1.40 4.87 2.16
CA GLY A 378 -1.19 3.70 3.02
C GLY A 378 -0.15 2.75 2.44
N GLN A 379 0.51 1.95 3.28
CA GLN A 379 1.45 0.91 2.84
C GLN A 379 0.79 -0.10 1.88
N MET A 380 -0.47 -0.43 2.12
CA MET A 380 -1.26 -1.37 1.30
C MET A 380 -1.97 -0.69 0.13
N GLY A 381 -1.79 0.60 -0.07
CA GLY A 381 -2.54 1.45 -0.98
C GLY A 381 -3.57 2.32 -0.24
N GLY A 382 -4.42 3.00 -1.01
CA GLY A 382 -5.34 4.00 -0.48
C GLY A 382 -4.68 5.38 -0.32
N VAL A 383 -5.50 6.43 -0.38
CA VAL A 383 -5.11 7.82 -0.14
C VAL A 383 -6.03 8.40 0.93
N TYR A 384 -5.46 9.04 1.92
CA TYR A 384 -6.16 9.51 3.11
C TYR A 384 -5.86 10.98 3.38
N GLY A 385 -6.79 11.69 3.98
CA GLY A 385 -6.65 13.07 4.39
C GLY A 385 -7.88 13.94 4.05
N PRO A 386 -7.89 15.19 4.49
CA PRO A 386 -9.01 16.11 4.23
C PRO A 386 -9.23 16.31 2.73
N GLY A 387 -10.45 16.04 2.25
CA GLY A 387 -10.83 16.29 0.86
C GLY A 387 -10.52 15.16 -0.13
N VAL A 388 -10.24 13.97 0.35
CA VAL A 388 -10.18 12.73 -0.44
C VAL A 388 -11.58 12.14 -0.58
#